data_585a63137368c02c3406ffb5bfa410d8
#
_entry.id   585a63137368c02c3406ffb5bfa410d8
#
_cell.length_a   1.000
_cell.length_b   1.000
_cell.length_c   1.000
_cell.angle_alpha   90.00
_cell.angle_beta   90.00
_cell.angle_gamma   90.00
#
_symmetry.space_group_name_H-M   'P 1'
#
loop_
_entity.id
_entity.type
_entity.pdbx_description
1 polymer ?
#
loop_
_entity_poly.entity_id
_entity_poly.type
_entity_poly.pdbx_seq_one_letter_code
_entity_poly.pdbx_strand_id
1 'polypeptide(L)'
;MNDLVDTTEMYLRTIYELEEEGVVPLRARIAERLDQSGPTVSQTVARMERDGLLAVAEDRHLELTAEGRAVAVAVMRKHRLAERLLVDVIGLAWEEVHAEACRWEHVMGEGVERRLVEVLGHPTTSPYGNPIPGLADLGSTQSPPHPDNLIRLTDVAAGGAVAVVVRRISEHVQTDIAMMARLRQAGVVPDARVTVQPGGAVVHVTVAGHAGAELPLDMAHAVQVELS
;
A
#
# COMPACT_ATOMS: atom_id res chain seq x y z
N MET A 1 9.71 0.44 25.97
CA MET A 1 8.74 -0.54 25.47
C MET A 1 9.33 -1.04 24.17
N ASN A 2 9.83 -2.25 24.11
CA ASN A 2 10.34 -2.78 22.84
C ASN A 2 9.12 -2.91 21.91
N ASP A 3 9.12 -2.15 20.83
CA ASP A 3 8.17 -2.35 19.76
C ASP A 3 8.38 -3.79 19.26
N LEU A 4 7.34 -4.61 19.32
CA LEU A 4 7.31 -6.00 18.83
C LEU A 4 7.31 -6.03 17.29
N VAL A 5 8.15 -5.21 16.68
CA VAL A 5 8.27 -5.12 15.22
C VAL A 5 9.26 -6.18 14.77
N ASP A 6 8.80 -7.15 14.00
CA ASP A 6 9.69 -8.11 13.35
C ASP A 6 10.38 -7.44 12.16
N THR A 7 11.68 -7.17 12.33
CA THR A 7 12.50 -6.53 11.28
C THR A 7 12.48 -7.32 9.98
N THR A 8 12.41 -8.65 10.03
CA THR A 8 12.38 -9.50 8.83
C THR A 8 11.07 -9.31 8.09
N GLU A 9 9.95 -9.35 8.82
CA GLU A 9 8.62 -9.12 8.26
C GLU A 9 8.50 -7.72 7.62
N MET A 10 9.02 -6.68 8.28
CA MET A 10 9.05 -5.32 7.72
C MET A 10 9.79 -5.25 6.37
N TYR A 11 10.95 -5.89 6.26
CA TYR A 11 11.71 -5.89 5.00
C TYR A 11 11.00 -6.65 3.89
N LEU A 12 10.46 -7.84 4.20
CA LEU A 12 9.71 -8.64 3.23
C LEU A 12 8.47 -7.90 2.73
N ARG A 13 7.75 -7.25 3.64
CA ARG A 13 6.62 -6.38 3.34
C ARG A 13 7.04 -5.24 2.42
N THR A 14 8.11 -4.51 2.75
CA THR A 14 8.60 -3.38 1.95
C THR A 14 8.99 -3.81 0.52
N ILE A 15 9.62 -4.99 0.36
CA ILE A 15 9.92 -5.53 -0.97
C ILE A 15 8.63 -5.82 -1.74
N TYR A 16 7.65 -6.43 -1.09
CA TYR A 16 6.35 -6.74 -1.69
C TYR A 16 5.60 -5.47 -2.13
N GLU A 17 5.59 -4.41 -1.30
CA GLU A 17 5.01 -3.11 -1.63
C GLU A 17 5.67 -2.47 -2.84
N LEU A 18 7.01 -2.50 -2.93
CA LEU A 18 7.75 -1.99 -4.08
C LEU A 18 7.36 -2.73 -5.35
N GLU A 19 7.22 -4.07 -5.31
CA GLU A 19 6.75 -4.87 -6.43
C GLU A 19 5.33 -4.49 -6.87
N GLU A 20 4.39 -4.33 -5.91
CA GLU A 20 3.01 -3.90 -6.21
C GLU A 20 2.95 -2.50 -6.85
N GLU A 21 3.89 -1.63 -6.50
CA GLU A 21 4.02 -0.29 -7.09
C GLU A 21 4.75 -0.29 -8.45
N GLY A 22 5.27 -1.44 -8.89
CA GLY A 22 6.09 -1.54 -10.10
C GLY A 22 7.47 -0.88 -9.95
N VAL A 23 7.95 -0.73 -8.72
CA VAL A 23 9.27 -0.19 -8.39
C VAL A 23 10.24 -1.33 -8.15
N VAL A 24 11.38 -1.31 -8.84
CA VAL A 24 12.43 -2.32 -8.67
C VAL A 24 12.95 -2.31 -7.23
N PRO A 25 12.86 -3.45 -6.48
CA PRO A 25 13.29 -3.51 -5.09
C PRO A 25 14.83 -3.49 -5.00
N LEU A 26 15.36 -2.33 -4.65
CA LEU A 26 16.80 -2.11 -4.41
C LEU A 26 17.04 -1.80 -2.92
N ARG A 27 18.23 -2.17 -2.41
CA ARG A 27 18.62 -1.83 -1.02
C ARG A 27 18.47 -0.34 -0.72
N ALA A 28 18.73 0.53 -1.69
CA ALA A 28 18.58 1.98 -1.54
C ALA A 28 17.11 2.38 -1.31
N ARG A 29 16.18 1.73 -2.01
CA ARG A 29 14.74 1.97 -1.84
C ARG A 29 14.24 1.50 -0.48
N ILE A 30 14.75 0.37 0.01
CA ILE A 30 14.43 -0.10 1.37
C ILE A 30 14.99 0.86 2.42
N ALA A 31 16.23 1.33 2.24
CA ALA A 31 16.84 2.30 3.14
C ALA A 31 16.01 3.59 3.24
N GLU A 32 15.53 4.09 2.11
CA GLU A 32 14.65 5.25 1.99
C GLU A 32 13.29 5.01 2.69
N ARG A 33 12.64 3.87 2.41
CA ARG A 33 11.31 3.52 2.95
C ARG A 33 11.31 3.31 4.46
N LEU A 34 12.35 2.68 4.99
CA LEU A 34 12.46 2.32 6.40
C LEU A 34 13.27 3.31 7.23
N ASP A 35 13.73 4.42 6.62
CA ASP A 35 14.62 5.41 7.24
C ASP A 35 15.84 4.74 7.93
N GLN A 36 16.48 3.81 7.22
CA GLN A 36 17.61 3.06 7.73
C GLN A 36 18.89 3.33 6.95
N SER A 37 20.04 3.17 7.63
CA SER A 37 21.33 3.32 6.99
C SER A 37 21.61 2.21 5.97
N GLY A 38 22.30 2.52 4.86
CA GLY A 38 22.70 1.54 3.86
C GLY A 38 23.45 0.32 4.42
N PRO A 39 24.41 0.48 5.36
CA PRO A 39 25.04 -0.64 6.05
C PRO A 39 24.07 -1.55 6.81
N THR A 40 23.12 -0.99 7.54
CA THR A 40 22.07 -1.74 8.27
C THR A 40 21.25 -2.57 7.29
N VAL A 41 20.76 -1.94 6.21
CA VAL A 41 20.00 -2.63 5.16
C VAL A 41 20.81 -3.76 4.53
N SER A 42 22.08 -3.51 4.22
CA SER A 42 22.95 -4.52 3.61
C SER A 42 23.17 -5.73 4.51
N GLN A 43 23.33 -5.53 5.82
CA GLN A 43 23.47 -6.62 6.80
C GLN A 43 22.17 -7.44 6.92
N THR A 44 21.03 -6.78 7.00
CA THR A 44 19.72 -7.43 7.09
C THR A 44 19.43 -8.24 5.82
N VAL A 45 19.63 -7.66 4.64
CA VAL A 45 19.47 -8.36 3.35
C VAL A 45 20.37 -9.59 3.27
N ALA A 46 21.65 -9.49 3.65
CA ALA A 46 22.57 -10.63 3.64
C ALA A 46 22.16 -11.74 4.62
N ARG A 47 21.53 -11.39 5.75
CA ARG A 47 20.95 -12.37 6.68
C ARG A 47 19.74 -13.06 6.04
N MET A 48 18.81 -12.31 5.49
CA MET A 48 17.59 -12.84 4.88
C MET A 48 17.88 -13.72 3.66
N GLU A 49 18.94 -13.40 2.89
CA GLU A 49 19.42 -14.23 1.79
C GLU A 49 19.96 -15.58 2.29
N ARG A 50 20.77 -15.60 3.38
CA ARG A 50 21.22 -16.84 4.03
C ARG A 50 20.08 -17.67 4.60
N ASP A 51 19.05 -17.00 5.12
CA ASP A 51 17.86 -17.62 5.68
C ASP A 51 16.88 -18.10 4.59
N GLY A 52 17.20 -17.89 3.30
CA GLY A 52 16.42 -18.37 2.16
C GLY A 52 15.13 -17.60 1.87
N LEU A 53 14.98 -16.39 2.42
CA LEU A 53 13.77 -15.59 2.27
C LEU A 53 13.78 -14.68 1.02
N LEU A 54 14.97 -14.33 0.54
CA LEU A 54 15.16 -13.56 -0.68
C LEU A 54 16.43 -13.98 -1.41
N ALA A 55 16.56 -13.57 -2.65
CA ALA A 55 17.78 -13.67 -3.44
C ALA A 55 18.21 -12.28 -3.93
N VAL A 56 19.50 -12.10 -4.15
CA VAL A 56 20.05 -10.89 -4.76
C VAL A 56 20.43 -11.22 -6.20
N ALA A 57 19.72 -10.64 -7.15
CA ALA A 57 19.97 -10.84 -8.58
C ALA A 57 21.28 -10.19 -9.05
N GLU A 58 21.74 -10.52 -10.27
CA GLU A 58 23.00 -10.01 -10.83
C GLU A 58 23.04 -8.48 -10.94
N ASP A 59 21.91 -7.84 -11.25
CA ASP A 59 21.73 -6.39 -11.30
C ASP A 59 21.46 -5.75 -9.94
N ARG A 60 21.56 -6.54 -8.85
CA ARG A 60 21.42 -6.16 -7.44
C ARG A 60 19.99 -5.87 -6.99
N HIS A 61 18.97 -6.14 -7.79
CA HIS A 61 17.61 -6.09 -7.26
C HIS A 61 17.35 -7.30 -6.35
N LEU A 62 16.35 -7.16 -5.47
CA LEU A 62 15.97 -8.17 -4.49
C LEU A 62 14.74 -8.91 -5.00
N GLU A 63 14.80 -10.23 -4.97
CA GLU A 63 13.70 -11.11 -5.35
C GLU A 63 13.25 -11.93 -4.14
N LEU A 64 11.96 -11.91 -3.84
CA LEU A 64 11.41 -12.78 -2.81
C LEU A 64 11.43 -14.24 -3.28
N THR A 65 11.94 -15.13 -2.44
CA THR A 65 11.73 -16.58 -2.65
C THR A 65 10.27 -16.94 -2.41
N ALA A 66 9.88 -18.17 -2.72
CA ALA A 66 8.52 -18.65 -2.41
C ALA A 66 8.20 -18.53 -0.91
N GLU A 67 9.17 -18.84 -0.04
CA GLU A 67 9.03 -18.73 1.42
C GLU A 67 8.94 -17.28 1.88
N GLY A 68 9.85 -16.41 1.41
CA GLY A 68 9.80 -14.98 1.72
C GLY A 68 8.52 -14.31 1.23
N ARG A 69 8.04 -14.69 0.05
CA ARG A 69 6.76 -14.20 -0.49
C ARG A 69 5.58 -14.65 0.36
N ALA A 70 5.55 -15.89 0.83
CA ALA A 70 4.49 -16.37 1.71
C ALA A 70 4.42 -15.55 3.01
N VAL A 71 5.56 -15.24 3.61
CA VAL A 71 5.64 -14.37 4.80
C VAL A 71 5.16 -12.95 4.47
N ALA A 72 5.67 -12.34 3.40
CA ALA A 72 5.27 -11.00 2.97
C ALA A 72 3.76 -10.88 2.73
N VAL A 73 3.18 -11.86 2.04
CA VAL A 73 1.73 -11.96 1.77
C VAL A 73 0.95 -12.07 3.08
N ALA A 74 1.40 -12.90 4.03
CA ALA A 74 0.72 -13.06 5.31
C ALA A 74 0.73 -11.75 6.14
N VAL A 75 1.87 -11.06 6.19
CA VAL A 75 1.98 -9.76 6.90
C VAL A 75 1.10 -8.72 6.23
N MET A 76 1.15 -8.59 4.91
CA MET A 76 0.36 -7.62 4.16
C MET A 76 -1.14 -7.89 4.27
N ARG A 77 -1.55 -9.16 4.30
CA ARG A 77 -2.94 -9.55 4.55
C ARG A 77 -3.41 -9.08 5.93
N LYS A 78 -2.63 -9.33 6.98
CA LYS A 78 -2.92 -8.88 8.34
C LYS A 78 -3.04 -7.37 8.42
N HIS A 79 -2.10 -6.67 7.79
CA HIS A 79 -2.10 -5.20 7.72
C HIS A 79 -3.41 -4.68 7.13
N ARG A 80 -3.78 -5.11 5.93
CA ARG A 80 -4.96 -4.63 5.21
C ARG A 80 -6.28 -5.05 5.85
N LEU A 81 -6.31 -6.21 6.52
CA LEU A 81 -7.46 -6.61 7.36
C LEU A 81 -7.58 -5.73 8.62
N ALA A 82 -6.45 -5.39 9.26
CA ALA A 82 -6.45 -4.46 10.39
C ALA A 82 -6.93 -3.07 9.97
N GLU A 83 -6.47 -2.55 8.82
CA GLU A 83 -6.96 -1.28 8.28
C GLU A 83 -8.49 -1.27 8.10
N ARG A 84 -9.05 -2.34 7.53
CA ARG A 84 -10.50 -2.48 7.39
C ARG A 84 -11.22 -2.49 8.73
N LEU A 85 -10.74 -3.25 9.70
CA LEU A 85 -11.32 -3.27 11.05
C LEU A 85 -11.31 -1.89 11.69
N LEU A 86 -10.17 -1.21 11.59
CA LEU A 86 -9.98 0.12 12.20
C LEU A 86 -10.90 1.18 11.59
N VAL A 87 -11.12 1.16 10.27
CA VAL A 87 -12.03 2.08 9.59
C VAL A 87 -13.49 1.68 9.79
N ASP A 88 -13.83 0.45 9.40
CA ASP A 88 -15.23 0.07 9.18
C ASP A 88 -15.98 -0.26 10.48
N VAL A 89 -15.26 -0.72 11.52
CA VAL A 89 -15.86 -1.17 12.79
C VAL A 89 -15.48 -0.27 13.94
N ILE A 90 -14.20 0.09 14.09
CA ILE A 90 -13.73 0.91 15.20
C ILE A 90 -14.01 2.40 14.93
N GLY A 91 -13.99 2.82 13.64
CA GLY A 91 -14.25 4.21 13.26
C GLY A 91 -13.08 5.14 13.51
N LEU A 92 -11.84 4.61 13.45
CA LEU A 92 -10.64 5.43 13.50
C LEU A 92 -10.58 6.37 12.29
N ALA A 93 -10.02 7.55 12.45
CA ALA A 93 -9.86 8.49 11.34
C ALA A 93 -9.02 7.87 10.23
N TRP A 94 -9.51 7.96 9.00
CA TRP A 94 -8.94 7.30 7.82
C TRP A 94 -7.44 7.56 7.63
N GLU A 95 -7.00 8.78 7.92
CA GLU A 95 -5.60 9.22 7.85
C GLU A 95 -4.69 8.66 8.96
N GLU A 96 -5.26 8.11 10.04
CA GLU A 96 -4.51 7.60 11.20
C GLU A 96 -4.37 6.06 11.21
N VAL A 97 -5.12 5.40 10.34
CA VAL A 97 -5.31 3.93 10.36
C VAL A 97 -4.04 3.16 10.06
N HIS A 98 -3.26 3.61 9.07
CA HIS A 98 -2.06 2.91 8.62
C HIS A 98 -1.03 2.69 9.75
N ALA A 99 -0.76 3.75 10.53
CA ALA A 99 0.19 3.68 11.64
C ALA A 99 -0.21 2.66 12.72
N GLU A 100 -1.51 2.49 12.96
CA GLU A 100 -2.01 1.51 13.92
C GLU A 100 -1.99 0.08 13.33
N ALA A 101 -2.35 -0.08 12.06
CA ALA A 101 -2.30 -1.36 11.36
C ALA A 101 -0.88 -1.94 11.32
N CYS A 102 0.15 -1.10 11.14
CA CYS A 102 1.56 -1.49 11.21
C CYS A 102 1.98 -2.11 12.55
N ARG A 103 1.31 -1.76 13.65
CA ARG A 103 1.57 -2.38 14.96
C ARG A 103 0.88 -3.72 15.11
N TRP A 104 -0.28 -3.89 14.49
CA TRP A 104 -1.12 -5.07 14.65
C TRP A 104 -0.69 -6.23 13.76
N GLU A 105 -0.12 -5.96 12.60
CA GLU A 105 0.24 -6.97 11.61
C GLU A 105 1.23 -8.03 12.14
N HIS A 106 2.10 -7.66 13.08
CA HIS A 106 3.11 -8.55 13.63
C HIS A 106 2.62 -9.45 14.79
N VAL A 107 1.46 -9.12 15.36
CA VAL A 107 0.92 -9.82 16.55
C VAL A 107 -0.39 -10.57 16.27
N MET A 108 -0.98 -10.34 15.11
CA MET A 108 -2.25 -10.96 14.73
C MET A 108 -2.05 -12.43 14.33
N GLY A 109 -2.72 -13.35 15.03
CA GLY A 109 -2.72 -14.76 14.68
C GLY A 109 -3.75 -15.11 13.60
N GLU A 110 -3.50 -16.20 12.87
CA GLU A 110 -4.36 -16.67 11.77
C GLU A 110 -5.83 -16.86 12.17
N GLY A 111 -6.08 -17.35 13.40
CA GLY A 111 -7.46 -17.47 13.89
C GLY A 111 -8.22 -16.16 13.97
N VAL A 112 -7.51 -15.06 14.27
CA VAL A 112 -8.07 -13.69 14.26
C VAL A 112 -8.30 -13.24 12.81
N GLU A 113 -7.35 -13.47 11.90
CA GLU A 113 -7.51 -13.14 10.48
C GLU A 113 -8.76 -13.79 9.88
N ARG A 114 -8.97 -15.11 10.11
CA ARG A 114 -10.17 -15.83 9.64
C ARG A 114 -11.45 -15.19 10.15
N ARG A 115 -11.48 -14.84 11.43
CA ARG A 115 -12.64 -14.18 12.04
C ARG A 115 -12.87 -12.77 11.52
N LEU A 116 -11.79 -12.03 11.24
CA LEU A 116 -11.89 -10.69 10.63
C LEU A 116 -12.49 -10.75 9.23
N VAL A 117 -12.08 -11.71 8.40
CA VAL A 117 -12.66 -11.91 7.06
C VAL A 117 -14.17 -12.08 7.14
N GLU A 118 -14.68 -12.89 8.10
CA GLU A 118 -16.12 -13.08 8.30
C GLU A 118 -16.81 -11.79 8.80
N VAL A 119 -16.27 -11.17 9.86
CA VAL A 119 -16.87 -9.99 10.51
C VAL A 119 -16.94 -8.80 9.56
N LEU A 120 -15.94 -8.66 8.69
CA LEU A 120 -15.84 -7.59 7.71
C LEU A 120 -16.61 -7.88 6.40
N GLY A 121 -17.32 -9.02 6.33
CA GLY A 121 -18.12 -9.37 5.15
C GLY A 121 -17.29 -9.76 3.93
N HIS A 122 -16.16 -10.43 4.15
CA HIS A 122 -15.24 -10.92 3.11
C HIS A 122 -14.64 -9.77 2.25
N PRO A 123 -13.94 -8.82 2.84
CA PRO A 123 -13.33 -7.73 2.10
C PRO A 123 -12.24 -8.25 1.16
N THR A 124 -12.12 -7.64 -0.01
CA THR A 124 -11.08 -7.98 -0.99
C THR A 124 -10.04 -6.89 -1.15
N THR A 125 -10.32 -5.69 -0.63
CA THR A 125 -9.42 -4.52 -0.69
C THR A 125 -9.34 -3.82 0.67
N SER A 126 -8.25 -3.13 0.91
CA SER A 126 -8.08 -2.21 2.04
C SER A 126 -8.95 -0.96 1.89
N PRO A 127 -9.08 -0.10 2.91
CA PRO A 127 -9.78 1.18 2.80
C PRO A 127 -9.17 2.15 1.77
N TYR A 128 -7.95 1.87 1.34
CA TYR A 128 -7.21 2.65 0.35
C TYR A 128 -7.24 2.02 -1.04
N GLY A 129 -8.03 0.96 -1.23
CA GLY A 129 -8.23 0.26 -2.51
C GLY A 129 -7.17 -0.80 -2.84
N ASN A 130 -6.16 -0.99 -1.98
CA ASN A 130 -5.11 -1.99 -2.21
C ASN A 130 -5.67 -3.41 -2.00
N PRO A 131 -5.37 -4.38 -2.90
CA PRO A 131 -5.88 -5.75 -2.79
C PRO A 131 -5.42 -6.41 -1.49
N ILE A 132 -6.28 -7.14 -0.80
CA ILE A 132 -5.87 -7.98 0.34
C ILE A 132 -5.32 -9.29 -0.22
N PRO A 133 -4.00 -9.56 -0.11
CA PRO A 133 -3.41 -10.74 -0.71
C PRO A 133 -3.65 -12.00 0.14
N GLY A 134 -3.50 -13.17 -0.45
CA GLY A 134 -3.50 -14.45 0.29
C GLY A 134 -4.82 -14.81 0.98
N LEU A 135 -5.95 -14.21 0.60
CA LEU A 135 -7.26 -14.53 1.20
C LEU A 135 -7.67 -15.98 0.97
N ALA A 136 -7.20 -16.61 -0.10
CA ALA A 136 -7.43 -18.03 -0.39
C ALA A 136 -6.85 -18.95 0.70
N ASP A 137 -5.75 -18.57 1.33
CA ASP A 137 -5.13 -19.32 2.44
C ASP A 137 -6.04 -19.36 3.68
N LEU A 138 -6.92 -18.38 3.81
CA LEU A 138 -7.93 -18.30 4.86
C LEU A 138 -9.27 -18.96 4.47
N GLY A 139 -9.36 -19.56 3.27
CA GLY A 139 -10.54 -20.20 2.75
C GLY A 139 -11.53 -19.28 2.04
N SER A 140 -11.15 -18.03 1.74
CA SER A 140 -11.97 -17.13 0.93
C SER A 140 -12.00 -17.58 -0.53
N THR A 141 -13.17 -17.54 -1.14
CA THR A 141 -13.36 -17.77 -2.58
C THR A 141 -13.38 -16.47 -3.38
N GLN A 142 -13.36 -15.33 -2.69
CA GLN A 142 -13.34 -14.04 -3.33
C GLN A 142 -11.91 -13.65 -3.71
N SER A 143 -11.74 -13.11 -4.91
CA SER A 143 -10.48 -12.56 -5.38
C SER A 143 -10.59 -11.02 -5.40
N PRO A 144 -9.51 -10.31 -5.06
CA PRO A 144 -9.49 -8.86 -5.24
C PRO A 144 -9.69 -8.53 -6.71
N PRO A 145 -10.35 -7.41 -7.01
CA PRO A 145 -10.44 -6.93 -8.38
C PRO A 145 -9.02 -6.68 -8.90
N HIS A 146 -8.70 -7.25 -10.05
CA HIS A 146 -7.49 -6.93 -10.80
C HIS A 146 -7.87 -6.00 -11.95
N PRO A 147 -7.85 -4.69 -11.75
CA PRO A 147 -7.96 -3.78 -12.89
C PRO A 147 -6.65 -3.90 -13.67
N ASP A 148 -6.73 -4.46 -14.85
CA ASP A 148 -5.58 -4.75 -15.72
C ASP A 148 -4.86 -3.50 -16.25
N ASN A 149 -5.42 -2.28 -16.00
CA ASN A 149 -4.96 -1.03 -16.60
C ASN A 149 -4.99 0.14 -15.62
N LEU A 150 -4.41 -0.02 -14.43
CA LEU A 150 -4.23 1.12 -13.54
C LEU A 150 -3.08 2.01 -14.05
N ILE A 151 -3.35 3.30 -14.10
CA ILE A 151 -2.42 4.34 -14.53
C ILE A 151 -2.18 5.26 -13.33
N ARG A 152 -0.98 5.79 -13.19
CA ARG A 152 -0.70 6.80 -12.16
C ARG A 152 -1.40 8.10 -12.52
N LEU A 153 -1.92 8.79 -11.51
CA LEU A 153 -2.62 10.06 -11.70
C LEU A 153 -1.74 11.10 -12.41
N THR A 154 -0.43 11.09 -12.15
CA THR A 154 0.55 11.94 -12.85
C THR A 154 0.58 11.69 -14.36
N ASP A 155 0.54 10.43 -14.77
CA ASP A 155 0.71 10.03 -16.17
C ASP A 155 -0.56 10.38 -16.97
N VAL A 156 -1.72 10.22 -16.36
CA VAL A 156 -3.00 10.59 -16.94
C VAL A 156 -3.10 12.11 -17.12
N ALA A 157 -2.72 12.88 -16.11
CA ALA A 157 -2.78 14.33 -16.14
C ALA A 157 -1.92 14.95 -17.26
N ALA A 158 -0.85 14.29 -17.69
CA ALA A 158 0.01 14.78 -18.78
C ALA A 158 -0.72 14.93 -20.12
N GLY A 159 -1.84 14.21 -20.33
CA GLY A 159 -2.65 14.24 -21.56
C GLY A 159 -3.68 15.36 -21.64
N GLY A 160 -3.88 16.16 -20.60
CA GLY A 160 -4.91 17.20 -20.51
C GLY A 160 -6.01 16.87 -19.49
N ALA A 161 -7.14 17.59 -19.57
CA ALA A 161 -8.27 17.33 -18.67
C ALA A 161 -8.94 15.99 -18.97
N VAL A 162 -9.02 15.09 -17.97
CA VAL A 162 -9.60 13.76 -18.14
C VAL A 162 -10.36 13.33 -16.88
N ALA A 163 -11.46 12.60 -17.07
CA ALA A 163 -12.22 11.98 -16.00
C ALA A 163 -11.68 10.57 -15.72
N VAL A 164 -11.44 10.26 -14.45
CA VAL A 164 -10.90 8.99 -13.99
C VAL A 164 -11.59 8.52 -12.71
N VAL A 165 -11.45 7.25 -12.39
CA VAL A 165 -11.87 6.69 -11.11
C VAL A 165 -10.62 6.36 -10.28
N VAL A 166 -10.54 6.89 -9.06
CA VAL A 166 -9.49 6.54 -8.12
C VAL A 166 -9.64 5.07 -7.71
N ARG A 167 -8.59 4.28 -7.85
CA ARG A 167 -8.63 2.86 -7.48
C ARG A 167 -7.77 2.53 -6.29
N ARG A 168 -6.54 3.08 -6.22
CA ARG A 168 -5.59 2.76 -5.16
C ARG A 168 -4.81 3.99 -4.72
N ILE A 169 -4.44 3.98 -3.46
CA ILE A 169 -3.47 4.90 -2.86
C ILE A 169 -2.36 4.04 -2.27
N SER A 170 -1.13 4.25 -2.74
CA SER A 170 0.03 3.44 -2.33
C SER A 170 0.29 3.50 -0.82
N GLU A 171 0.74 2.40 -0.24
CA GLU A 171 1.10 2.29 1.19
C GLU A 171 2.10 3.37 1.63
N HIS A 172 3.05 3.69 0.77
CA HIS A 172 4.06 4.71 1.02
C HIS A 172 3.50 6.07 1.44
N VAL A 173 2.43 6.53 0.81
CA VAL A 173 1.79 7.82 1.13
C VAL A 173 0.96 7.74 2.41
N GLN A 174 0.45 6.57 2.75
CA GLN A 174 -0.38 6.37 3.94
C GLN A 174 0.38 6.61 5.25
N THR A 175 1.71 6.63 5.21
CA THR A 175 2.56 7.00 6.36
C THR A 175 2.48 8.49 6.70
N ASP A 176 2.09 9.35 5.75
CA ASP A 176 1.97 10.80 5.93
C ASP A 176 0.50 11.18 6.23
N ILE A 177 0.19 11.36 7.50
CA ILE A 177 -1.14 11.72 7.99
C ILE A 177 -1.65 13.02 7.35
N ALA A 178 -0.78 14.02 7.18
CA ALA A 178 -1.18 15.30 6.62
C ALA A 178 -1.54 15.17 5.14
N MET A 179 -0.77 14.36 4.40
CA MET A 179 -1.02 14.04 3.00
C MET A 179 -2.32 13.27 2.83
N MET A 180 -2.55 12.25 3.65
CA MET A 180 -3.79 11.47 3.64
C MET A 180 -5.01 12.34 3.98
N ALA A 181 -4.90 13.22 4.96
CA ALA A 181 -5.99 14.17 5.30
C ALA A 181 -6.31 15.11 4.12
N ARG A 182 -5.30 15.58 3.38
CA ARG A 182 -5.51 16.40 2.18
C ARG A 182 -6.22 15.63 1.06
N LEU A 183 -5.83 14.38 0.79
CA LEU A 183 -6.51 13.53 -0.19
C LEU A 183 -7.99 13.35 0.19
N ARG A 184 -8.26 13.03 1.45
CA ARG A 184 -9.63 12.86 1.97
C ARG A 184 -10.46 14.13 1.83
N GLN A 185 -9.92 15.29 2.23
CA GLN A 185 -10.61 16.58 2.12
C GLN A 185 -10.91 16.96 0.66
N ALA A 186 -10.02 16.60 -0.25
CA ALA A 186 -10.21 16.78 -1.68
C ALA A 186 -11.20 15.79 -2.31
N GLY A 187 -11.66 14.78 -1.55
CA GLY A 187 -12.51 13.71 -2.07
C GLY A 187 -11.77 12.70 -2.93
N VAL A 188 -10.45 12.68 -2.89
CA VAL A 188 -9.60 11.71 -3.61
C VAL A 188 -9.48 10.45 -2.76
N VAL A 189 -10.51 9.63 -2.84
CA VAL A 189 -10.61 8.35 -2.11
C VAL A 189 -10.94 7.22 -3.09
N PRO A 190 -10.71 5.96 -2.75
CA PRO A 190 -11.06 4.84 -3.63
C PRO A 190 -12.51 4.91 -4.11
N ASP A 191 -12.72 4.56 -5.38
CA ASP A 191 -13.98 4.62 -6.12
C ASP A 191 -14.54 6.03 -6.39
N ALA A 192 -13.87 7.09 -5.94
CA ALA A 192 -14.24 8.45 -6.30
C ALA A 192 -13.99 8.71 -7.79
N ARG A 193 -14.97 9.33 -8.45
CA ARG A 193 -14.82 9.83 -9.81
C ARG A 193 -14.28 11.26 -9.75
N VAL A 194 -13.12 11.47 -10.35
CA VAL A 194 -12.39 12.74 -10.31
C VAL A 194 -12.08 13.23 -11.74
N THR A 195 -12.02 14.53 -11.92
CA THR A 195 -11.46 15.14 -13.13
C THR A 195 -10.09 15.68 -12.80
N VAL A 196 -9.09 15.31 -13.58
CA VAL A 196 -7.69 15.71 -13.39
C VAL A 196 -7.24 16.61 -14.54
N GLN A 197 -6.36 17.56 -14.22
CA GLN A 197 -5.75 18.47 -15.19
C GLN A 197 -4.28 18.73 -14.83
N PRO A 198 -3.38 18.90 -15.82
CA PRO A 198 -2.00 19.25 -15.54
C PRO A 198 -1.92 20.67 -14.99
N GLY A 199 -1.08 20.89 -14.00
CA GLY A 199 -0.81 22.20 -13.39
C GLY A 199 0.69 22.52 -13.26
N GLY A 200 1.54 21.91 -14.08
CA GLY A 200 2.99 22.07 -14.01
C GLY A 200 3.60 21.26 -12.86
N ALA A 201 3.86 21.89 -11.73
CA ALA A 201 4.40 21.22 -10.53
C ALA A 201 3.35 20.49 -9.68
N VAL A 202 2.08 20.62 -10.04
CA VAL A 202 0.93 20.00 -9.35
C VAL A 202 -0.03 19.37 -10.36
N VAL A 203 -0.91 18.52 -9.85
CA VAL A 203 -2.08 18.03 -10.58
C VAL A 203 -3.32 18.68 -9.96
N HIS A 204 -4.11 19.37 -10.77
CA HIS A 204 -5.40 19.89 -10.33
C HIS A 204 -6.43 18.77 -10.36
N VAL A 205 -7.10 18.56 -9.24
CA VAL A 205 -8.14 17.53 -9.10
C VAL A 205 -9.44 18.20 -8.71
N THR A 206 -10.52 17.85 -9.44
CA THR A 206 -11.87 18.28 -9.13
C THR A 206 -12.77 17.08 -8.88
N VAL A 207 -13.44 17.09 -7.74
CA VAL A 207 -14.41 16.07 -7.34
C VAL A 207 -15.75 16.72 -7.12
N ALA A 208 -16.83 16.13 -7.65
CA ALA A 208 -18.17 16.67 -7.48
C ALA A 208 -18.53 16.79 -5.99
N GLY A 209 -18.97 17.98 -5.57
CA GLY A 209 -19.33 18.27 -4.18
C GLY A 209 -18.16 18.59 -3.24
N HIS A 210 -16.93 18.61 -3.73
CA HIS A 210 -15.75 19.01 -2.98
C HIS A 210 -15.11 20.27 -3.56
N ALA A 211 -14.37 21.02 -2.73
CA ALA A 211 -13.50 22.06 -3.26
C ALA A 211 -12.38 21.38 -4.06
N GLY A 212 -12.08 21.89 -5.25
CA GLY A 212 -10.96 21.39 -6.04
C GLY A 212 -9.65 21.45 -5.25
N ALA A 213 -8.71 20.55 -5.54
CA ALA A 213 -7.42 20.48 -4.87
C ALA A 213 -6.26 20.50 -5.87
N GLU A 214 -5.14 21.02 -5.40
CA GLU A 214 -3.84 20.93 -6.05
C GLU A 214 -3.03 19.86 -5.33
N LEU A 215 -2.72 18.77 -6.02
CA LEU A 215 -1.90 17.69 -5.48
C LEU A 215 -0.46 17.85 -5.99
N PRO A 216 0.54 17.93 -5.11
CA PRO A 216 1.94 17.82 -5.49
C PRO A 216 2.20 16.53 -6.30
N LEU A 217 3.21 16.56 -7.18
CA LEU A 217 3.46 15.43 -8.09
C LEU A 217 3.75 14.11 -7.36
N ASP A 218 4.46 14.16 -6.24
CA ASP A 218 4.73 13.00 -5.39
C ASP A 218 3.44 12.36 -4.85
N MET A 219 2.53 13.18 -4.34
CA MET A 219 1.21 12.74 -3.91
C MET A 219 0.38 12.19 -5.07
N ALA A 220 0.32 12.89 -6.19
CA ALA A 220 -0.40 12.46 -7.37
C ALA A 220 0.18 11.16 -7.96
N HIS A 221 1.50 10.96 -7.86
CA HIS A 221 2.18 9.74 -8.30
C HIS A 221 1.77 8.49 -7.51
N ALA A 222 1.44 8.66 -6.24
CA ALA A 222 1.02 7.58 -5.35
C ALA A 222 -0.44 7.15 -5.55
N VAL A 223 -1.22 7.90 -6.33
CA VAL A 223 -2.62 7.58 -6.63
C VAL A 223 -2.71 6.86 -7.98
N GLN A 224 -3.30 5.67 -7.97
CA GLN A 224 -3.56 4.88 -9.17
C GLN A 224 -5.04 5.00 -9.55
N VAL A 225 -5.30 5.21 -10.84
CA VAL A 225 -6.62 5.48 -11.39
C VAL A 225 -6.92 4.59 -12.59
N GLU A 226 -8.20 4.47 -12.89
CA GLU A 226 -8.73 3.84 -14.09
C GLU A 226 -9.41 4.91 -14.95
N LEU A 227 -9.23 4.86 -16.26
CA LEU A 227 -9.96 5.74 -17.20
C LEU A 227 -11.46 5.44 -17.12
N SER A 228 -12.27 6.51 -17.07
CA SER A 228 -13.73 6.41 -16.96
C SER A 228 -14.39 6.14 -18.31
#